data_389bd7236004aff8f083fbd2d3b33396
#
_entry.id   389bd7236004aff8f083fbd2d3b33396
#
_cell.length_a   1.000
_cell.length_b   1.000
_cell.length_c   1.000
_cell.angle_alpha   90.00
_cell.angle_beta   90.00
_cell.angle_gamma   90.00
#
_symmetry.space_group_name_H-M   'P 1'
#
loop_
_entity.id
_entity.type
_entity.pdbx_description
1 polymer ?
#
loop_
_entity_poly.entity_id
_entity_poly.type
_entity_poly.pdbx_seq_one_letter_code
_entity_poly.pdbx_strand_id
1 'polypeptide(L)'
;MERVRMGVVCGTGFNACYYEPAWDMIVNLEAGDYGGLVRNRWDKAVDALSTQPGQHLLEKTVSGAYAAEIFRQTLLSYFKAQDLPHFSTAVMNELISHDDDHQGQLAMGRVWDRIVRIDEVRPIRNIGAAIFVRAAQLAGAVSCGILRHLYGEGPVPAQSVAVDGSLLEHVRGALFMMEDAMQACQNEGVSRDNQIPVEPVLVQDGPLVGAAIAAAMAQ
;
A
#
# COMPACT_ATOMS: atom_id res chain seq x y z
N MET A 1 23.82 -13.93 -2.55
CA MET A 1 22.35 -13.78 -2.48
C MET A 1 22.05 -13.28 -1.08
N GLU A 2 21.69 -12.01 -0.97
CA GLU A 2 21.35 -11.41 0.32
C GLU A 2 20.11 -12.12 0.86
N ARG A 3 20.11 -12.42 2.17
CA ARG A 3 18.99 -13.15 2.77
C ARG A 3 17.81 -12.19 2.94
N VAL A 4 16.74 -12.41 2.18
CA VAL A 4 15.44 -11.80 2.44
C VAL A 4 14.99 -12.22 3.85
N ARG A 5 14.80 -11.25 4.75
CA ARG A 5 14.40 -11.51 6.14
C ARG A 5 12.99 -11.07 6.47
N MET A 6 12.34 -10.41 5.55
CA MET A 6 10.96 -9.95 5.71
C MET A 6 10.17 -10.02 4.42
N GLY A 7 8.87 -10.12 4.55
CA GLY A 7 7.92 -10.07 3.46
C GLY A 7 6.75 -9.15 3.77
N VAL A 8 6.22 -8.50 2.75
CA VAL A 8 5.04 -7.64 2.82
C VAL A 8 4.04 -8.06 1.74
N VAL A 9 2.80 -8.24 2.12
CA VAL A 9 1.69 -8.43 1.19
C VAL A 9 0.84 -7.17 1.19
N CYS A 10 0.68 -6.55 0.02
CA CYS A 10 -0.17 -5.37 -0.17
C CYS A 10 -1.00 -5.52 -1.45
N GLY A 11 -2.12 -6.21 -1.31
CA GLY A 11 -3.08 -6.51 -2.38
C GLY A 11 -4.50 -6.23 -1.90
N THR A 12 -5.38 -7.23 -1.93
CA THR A 12 -6.73 -7.15 -1.35
C THR A 12 -6.68 -6.84 0.14
N GLY A 13 -5.75 -7.47 0.89
CA GLY A 13 -5.43 -7.18 2.28
C GLY A 13 -4.03 -6.59 2.43
N PHE A 14 -3.62 -6.42 3.69
CA PHE A 14 -2.29 -5.94 4.05
C PHE A 14 -1.75 -6.72 5.25
N ASN A 15 -0.55 -7.28 5.09
CA ASN A 15 0.18 -7.90 6.20
C ASN A 15 1.69 -7.86 5.97
N ALA A 16 2.46 -8.13 7.03
CA ALA A 16 3.90 -8.27 6.98
C ALA A 16 4.38 -9.40 7.90
N CYS A 17 5.50 -10.02 7.53
CA CYS A 17 6.19 -11.00 8.35
C CYS A 17 7.70 -10.78 8.30
N TYR A 18 8.42 -11.33 9.29
CA TYR A 18 9.87 -11.28 9.30
C TYR A 18 10.44 -12.50 10.05
N TYR A 19 11.71 -12.83 9.74
CA TYR A 19 12.44 -13.83 10.50
C TYR A 19 13.08 -13.19 11.74
N GLU A 20 12.72 -13.71 12.92
CA GLU A 20 13.27 -13.29 14.21
C GLU A 20 14.43 -14.20 14.63
N PRO A 21 15.68 -13.73 14.56
CA PRO A 21 16.84 -14.57 14.87
C PRO A 21 16.89 -15.06 16.32
N ALA A 22 16.36 -14.29 17.26
CA ALA A 22 16.38 -14.63 18.67
C ALA A 22 15.54 -15.88 19.00
N TRP A 23 14.52 -16.15 18.18
CA TRP A 23 13.60 -17.26 18.36
C TRP A 23 13.72 -18.32 17.27
N ASP A 24 14.55 -18.10 16.26
CA ASP A 24 14.71 -18.95 15.07
C ASP A 24 13.38 -19.26 14.39
N MET A 25 12.54 -18.23 14.22
CA MET A 25 11.20 -18.39 13.66
C MET A 25 10.74 -17.20 12.83
N ILE A 26 9.74 -17.43 11.98
CA ILE A 26 9.04 -16.39 11.27
C ILE A 26 7.93 -15.85 12.16
N VAL A 27 7.92 -14.54 12.34
CA VAL A 27 6.86 -13.81 13.05
C VAL A 27 5.89 -13.24 12.04
N ASN A 28 4.63 -13.62 12.14
CA ASN A 28 3.52 -12.99 11.42
C ASN A 28 3.04 -11.80 12.26
N LEU A 29 3.11 -10.58 11.69
CA LEU A 29 2.85 -9.36 12.46
C LEU A 29 1.38 -9.03 12.62
N GLU A 30 0.50 -9.54 11.74
CA GLU A 30 -0.87 -9.01 11.58
C GLU A 30 -0.86 -7.48 11.47
N ALA A 31 0.05 -6.97 10.64
CA ALA A 31 0.34 -5.54 10.52
C ALA A 31 -0.89 -4.70 10.16
N GLY A 32 -1.88 -5.30 9.48
CA GLY A 32 -3.15 -4.67 9.15
C GLY A 32 -3.93 -4.17 10.37
N ASP A 33 -3.72 -4.78 11.55
CA ASP A 33 -4.40 -4.44 12.79
C ASP A 33 -3.83 -3.20 13.49
N TYR A 34 -2.69 -2.68 13.02
CA TYR A 34 -2.08 -1.51 13.66
C TYR A 34 -3.03 -0.32 13.69
N GLY A 35 -3.34 0.16 14.90
CA GLY A 35 -4.29 1.24 15.15
C GLY A 35 -3.67 2.61 15.44
N GLY A 36 -2.34 2.71 15.58
CA GLY A 36 -1.64 3.93 15.98
C GLY A 36 -1.41 4.95 14.87
N LEU A 37 -1.92 4.71 13.64
CA LEU A 37 -1.73 5.64 12.53
C LEU A 37 -2.66 6.85 12.58
N VAL A 38 -2.20 7.97 12.02
CA VAL A 38 -3.03 9.15 11.82
C VAL A 38 -3.99 8.91 10.65
N ARG A 39 -5.30 8.92 10.94
CA ARG A 39 -6.36 8.72 9.95
C ARG A 39 -7.09 10.02 9.67
N ASN A 40 -7.33 10.29 8.39
CA ASN A 40 -8.12 11.43 7.96
C ASN A 40 -9.64 11.14 8.07
N ARG A 41 -10.47 12.12 7.70
CA ARG A 41 -11.93 11.99 7.79
C ARG A 41 -12.51 10.92 6.88
N TRP A 42 -11.91 10.68 5.73
CA TRP A 42 -12.38 9.68 4.75
C TRP A 42 -11.99 8.27 5.17
N ASP A 43 -10.80 8.07 5.75
CA ASP A 43 -10.42 6.80 6.38
C ASP A 43 -11.41 6.43 7.49
N LYS A 44 -11.80 7.41 8.31
CA LYS A 44 -12.79 7.22 9.39
C LYS A 44 -14.18 6.91 8.84
N ALA A 45 -14.57 7.54 7.73
CA ALA A 45 -15.86 7.25 7.08
C ALA A 45 -15.89 5.83 6.52
N VAL A 46 -14.82 5.38 5.84
CA VAL A 46 -14.70 4.01 5.34
C VAL A 46 -14.71 2.99 6.48
N ASP A 47 -13.99 3.25 7.56
CA ASP A 47 -14.00 2.40 8.75
C ASP A 47 -15.40 2.26 9.35
N ALA A 48 -16.11 3.37 9.52
CA ALA A 48 -17.48 3.37 10.06
C ALA A 48 -18.49 2.59 9.19
N LEU A 49 -18.27 2.53 7.87
CA LEU A 49 -19.10 1.79 6.91
C LEU A 49 -18.68 0.34 6.75
N SER A 50 -17.55 -0.07 7.31
CA SER A 50 -17.03 -1.43 7.19
C SER A 50 -17.79 -2.43 8.08
N THR A 51 -17.60 -3.72 7.83
CA THR A 51 -18.18 -4.80 8.64
C THR A 51 -17.61 -4.88 10.05
N GLN A 52 -16.42 -4.33 10.28
CA GLN A 52 -15.69 -4.38 11.55
C GLN A 52 -15.13 -3.00 11.90
N PRO A 53 -15.98 -2.01 12.29
CA PRO A 53 -15.50 -0.69 12.66
C PRO A 53 -14.51 -0.74 13.84
N GLY A 54 -13.43 0.03 13.72
CA GLY A 54 -12.39 0.10 14.74
C GLY A 54 -11.32 -1.00 14.67
N GLN A 55 -11.46 -1.99 13.79
CA GLN A 55 -10.48 -3.07 13.60
C GLN A 55 -9.77 -2.92 12.24
N HIS A 56 -8.60 -3.56 12.09
CA HIS A 56 -7.81 -3.60 10.84
C HIS A 56 -7.58 -2.21 10.24
N LEU A 57 -7.20 -1.25 11.10
CA LEU A 57 -7.19 0.17 10.74
C LEU A 57 -6.10 0.52 9.72
N LEU A 58 -4.92 -0.10 9.82
CA LEU A 58 -3.88 0.07 8.82
C LEU A 58 -4.27 -0.60 7.50
N GLU A 59 -4.80 -1.83 7.52
CA GLU A 59 -5.28 -2.51 6.33
C GLU A 59 -6.31 -1.66 5.58
N LYS A 60 -7.29 -1.11 6.29
CA LYS A 60 -8.31 -0.22 5.70
C LYS A 60 -7.74 1.06 5.07
N THR A 61 -6.52 1.44 5.46
CA THR A 61 -5.86 2.63 4.93
C THR A 61 -4.96 2.32 3.73
N VAL A 62 -4.39 1.11 3.66
CA VAL A 62 -3.36 0.77 2.66
C VAL A 62 -3.78 -0.28 1.64
N SER A 63 -4.77 -1.13 1.94
CA SER A 63 -5.07 -2.26 1.07
C SER A 63 -5.95 -1.91 -0.12
N GLY A 64 -5.83 -2.71 -1.18
CA GLY A 64 -6.62 -2.57 -2.39
C GLY A 64 -8.13 -2.78 -2.17
N ALA A 65 -8.55 -3.53 -1.15
CA ALA A 65 -9.97 -3.70 -0.85
C ALA A 65 -10.67 -2.38 -0.49
N TYR A 66 -9.93 -1.42 0.09
CA TYR A 66 -10.50 -0.19 0.60
C TYR A 66 -10.11 1.07 -0.18
N ALA A 67 -9.07 1.02 -1.02
CA ALA A 67 -8.58 2.18 -1.75
C ALA A 67 -9.66 2.88 -2.60
N ALA A 68 -10.47 2.11 -3.32
CA ALA A 68 -11.57 2.65 -4.13
C ALA A 68 -12.64 3.30 -3.28
N GLU A 69 -12.95 2.76 -2.09
CA GLU A 69 -13.94 3.36 -1.21
C GLU A 69 -13.43 4.65 -0.55
N ILE A 70 -12.14 4.71 -0.18
CA ILE A 70 -11.50 5.96 0.28
C ILE A 70 -11.59 7.02 -0.83
N PHE A 71 -11.30 6.62 -2.08
CA PHE A 71 -11.41 7.51 -3.23
C PHE A 71 -12.85 7.98 -3.43
N ARG A 72 -13.83 7.08 -3.41
CA ARG A 72 -15.26 7.41 -3.52
C ARG A 72 -15.71 8.39 -2.43
N GLN A 73 -15.36 8.16 -1.16
CA GLN A 73 -15.67 9.07 -0.05
C GLN A 73 -15.01 10.44 -0.22
N THR A 74 -13.80 10.48 -0.77
CA THR A 74 -13.12 11.73 -1.09
C THR A 74 -13.83 12.49 -2.21
N LEU A 75 -14.24 11.78 -3.27
CA LEU A 75 -14.98 12.36 -4.40
C LEU A 75 -16.36 12.84 -4.03
N LEU A 76 -17.10 12.14 -3.14
CA LEU A 76 -18.35 12.62 -2.58
C LEU A 76 -18.18 14.02 -1.94
N SER A 77 -17.10 14.18 -1.17
CA SER A 77 -16.77 15.49 -0.57
C SER A 77 -16.35 16.52 -1.62
N TYR A 78 -15.56 16.12 -2.61
CA TYR A 78 -15.08 16.99 -3.69
C TYR A 78 -16.23 17.53 -4.55
N PHE A 79 -17.12 16.65 -4.97
CA PHE A 79 -18.27 17.01 -5.79
C PHE A 79 -19.45 17.59 -5.00
N LYS A 80 -19.40 17.55 -3.66
CA LYS A 80 -20.54 17.85 -2.78
C LYS A 80 -21.77 17.00 -3.16
N ALA A 81 -21.53 15.75 -3.57
CA ALA A 81 -22.55 14.81 -3.98
C ALA A 81 -23.05 14.01 -2.77
N GLN A 82 -24.31 13.55 -2.84
CA GLN A 82 -24.86 12.68 -1.80
C GLN A 82 -24.50 11.22 -2.05
N ASP A 83 -24.35 10.83 -3.32
CA ASP A 83 -23.98 9.48 -3.70
C ASP A 83 -23.13 9.46 -4.97
N LEU A 84 -22.33 8.40 -5.10
CA LEU A 84 -21.58 8.01 -6.31
C LEU A 84 -21.61 6.49 -6.40
N PRO A 85 -21.70 5.90 -7.60
CA PRO A 85 -21.63 4.46 -7.78
C PRO A 85 -20.38 3.86 -7.13
N HIS A 86 -20.51 2.63 -6.63
CA HIS A 86 -19.35 1.86 -6.17
C HIS A 86 -18.55 1.34 -7.38
N PHE A 87 -17.26 1.30 -7.25
CA PHE A 87 -16.34 0.76 -8.26
C PHE A 87 -15.15 0.07 -7.56
N SER A 88 -14.47 -0.81 -8.28
CA SER A 88 -13.31 -1.52 -7.76
C SER A 88 -12.04 -0.67 -7.80
N THR A 89 -11.03 -1.09 -7.05
CA THR A 89 -9.69 -0.49 -7.08
C THR A 89 -9.02 -0.65 -8.44
N ALA A 90 -9.31 -1.72 -9.18
CA ALA A 90 -8.85 -1.87 -10.56
C ALA A 90 -9.43 -0.78 -11.47
N VAL A 91 -10.73 -0.49 -11.36
CA VAL A 91 -11.37 0.63 -12.07
C VAL A 91 -10.79 1.98 -11.63
N MET A 92 -10.60 2.19 -10.32
CA MET A 92 -9.93 3.39 -9.83
C MET A 92 -8.53 3.58 -10.46
N ASN A 93 -7.72 2.51 -10.48
CA ASN A 93 -6.39 2.55 -11.09
C ASN A 93 -6.46 2.87 -12.59
N GLU A 94 -7.38 2.28 -13.33
CA GLU A 94 -7.64 2.61 -14.73
C GLU A 94 -7.97 4.08 -14.91
N LEU A 95 -8.94 4.61 -14.14
CA LEU A 95 -9.38 6.01 -14.24
C LEU A 95 -8.26 7.02 -14.02
N ILE A 96 -7.34 6.75 -13.09
CA ILE A 96 -6.25 7.68 -12.77
C ILE A 96 -5.03 7.50 -13.68
N SER A 97 -4.93 6.39 -14.41
CA SER A 97 -3.78 6.06 -15.26
C SER A 97 -3.89 6.60 -16.69
N HIS A 98 -5.01 7.18 -17.08
CA HIS A 98 -5.14 7.81 -18.40
C HIS A 98 -4.17 8.99 -18.54
N ASP A 99 -3.33 8.96 -19.55
CA ASP A 99 -2.41 10.07 -19.84
C ASP A 99 -3.14 11.24 -20.54
N ASP A 100 -4.20 10.96 -21.28
CA ASP A 100 -5.03 11.95 -21.98
C ASP A 100 -6.23 12.39 -21.13
N ASP A 101 -6.38 13.72 -20.97
CA ASP A 101 -7.45 14.30 -20.13
C ASP A 101 -8.85 14.08 -20.70
N HIS A 102 -9.02 14.05 -22.03
CA HIS A 102 -10.34 13.78 -22.64
C HIS A 102 -10.76 12.33 -22.49
N GLN A 103 -9.83 11.39 -22.66
CA GLN A 103 -10.12 9.98 -22.42
C GLN A 103 -10.43 9.72 -20.94
N GLY A 104 -9.65 10.31 -20.04
CA GLY A 104 -9.94 10.27 -18.60
C GLY A 104 -11.31 10.84 -18.26
N GLN A 105 -11.68 11.99 -18.85
CA GLN A 105 -13.00 12.60 -18.70
C GLN A 105 -14.13 11.65 -19.09
N LEU A 106 -14.01 11.03 -20.27
CA LEU A 106 -15.01 10.09 -20.78
C LEU A 106 -15.13 8.84 -19.91
N ALA A 107 -13.99 8.27 -19.48
CA ALA A 107 -13.97 7.11 -18.62
C ALA A 107 -14.62 7.40 -17.25
N MET A 108 -14.26 8.52 -16.63
CA MET A 108 -14.85 8.99 -15.36
C MET A 108 -16.35 9.24 -15.50
N GLY A 109 -16.78 9.89 -16.60
CA GLY A 109 -18.19 10.15 -16.87
C GLY A 109 -19.02 8.88 -16.99
N ARG A 110 -18.47 7.82 -17.62
CA ARG A 110 -19.14 6.52 -17.75
C ARG A 110 -19.25 5.80 -16.41
N VAL A 111 -18.17 5.79 -15.62
CA VAL A 111 -18.16 5.07 -14.34
C VAL A 111 -19.10 5.71 -13.32
N TRP A 112 -19.20 7.03 -13.30
CA TRP A 112 -20.01 7.75 -12.31
C TRP A 112 -21.36 8.21 -12.82
N ASP A 113 -21.70 7.89 -14.07
CA ASP A 113 -22.97 8.30 -14.74
C ASP A 113 -23.24 9.81 -14.54
N ARG A 114 -22.21 10.62 -14.78
CA ARG A 114 -22.29 12.08 -14.62
C ARG A 114 -21.39 12.80 -15.61
N ILE A 115 -21.68 14.08 -15.83
CA ILE A 115 -20.80 14.96 -16.58
C ILE A 115 -19.63 15.35 -15.68
N VAL A 116 -18.42 14.93 -16.06
CA VAL A 116 -17.15 15.36 -15.47
C VAL A 116 -16.60 16.48 -16.36
N ARG A 117 -16.21 17.59 -15.79
CA ARG A 117 -15.60 18.70 -16.54
C ARG A 117 -14.13 18.37 -16.80
N ILE A 118 -13.60 18.89 -17.91
CA ILE A 118 -12.20 18.65 -18.29
C ILE A 118 -11.20 19.17 -17.23
N ASP A 119 -11.51 20.28 -16.59
CA ASP A 119 -10.71 20.90 -15.54
C ASP A 119 -10.78 20.12 -14.19
N GLU A 120 -11.73 19.20 -14.02
CA GLU A 120 -11.84 18.30 -12.86
C GLU A 120 -10.98 17.05 -13.00
N VAL A 121 -10.64 16.64 -14.23
CA VAL A 121 -9.94 15.35 -14.49
C VAL A 121 -8.60 15.26 -13.75
N ARG A 122 -7.77 16.27 -13.87
CA ARG A 122 -6.44 16.29 -13.22
C ARG A 122 -6.53 16.34 -11.70
N PRO A 123 -7.36 17.19 -11.06
CA PRO A 123 -7.61 17.11 -9.61
C PRO A 123 -8.06 15.72 -9.15
N ILE A 124 -8.97 15.07 -9.88
CA ILE A 124 -9.48 13.74 -9.54
C ILE A 124 -8.35 12.69 -9.61
N ARG A 125 -7.55 12.70 -10.68
CA ARG A 125 -6.37 11.83 -10.80
C ARG A 125 -5.41 12.03 -9.64
N ASN A 126 -5.13 13.28 -9.27
CA ASN A 126 -4.23 13.60 -8.18
C ASN A 126 -4.74 13.07 -6.82
N ILE A 127 -6.06 13.13 -6.60
CA ILE A 127 -6.67 12.54 -5.40
C ILE A 127 -6.44 11.02 -5.38
N GLY A 128 -6.72 10.34 -6.49
CA GLY A 128 -6.53 8.90 -6.58
C GLY A 128 -5.06 8.48 -6.44
N ALA A 129 -4.16 9.19 -7.13
CA ALA A 129 -2.72 8.97 -7.02
C ALA A 129 -2.21 9.16 -5.59
N ALA A 130 -2.67 10.19 -4.87
CA ALA A 130 -2.28 10.45 -3.49
C ALA A 130 -2.69 9.32 -2.53
N ILE A 131 -3.82 8.64 -2.79
CA ILE A 131 -4.26 7.48 -2.00
C ILE A 131 -3.29 6.31 -2.20
N PHE A 132 -2.90 6.00 -3.44
CA PHE A 132 -1.95 4.93 -3.72
C PHE A 132 -0.53 5.24 -3.24
N VAL A 133 -0.07 6.48 -3.42
CA VAL A 133 1.23 6.93 -2.89
C VAL A 133 1.27 6.74 -1.37
N ARG A 134 0.23 7.18 -0.66
CA ARG A 134 0.13 7.00 0.79
C ARG A 134 0.15 5.52 1.19
N ALA A 135 -0.58 4.67 0.49
CA ALA A 135 -0.60 3.24 0.76
C ALA A 135 0.79 2.61 0.61
N ALA A 136 1.49 2.90 -0.47
CA ALA A 136 2.84 2.42 -0.72
C ALA A 136 3.86 2.95 0.32
N GLN A 137 3.78 4.23 0.68
CA GLN A 137 4.63 4.82 1.71
C GLN A 137 4.39 4.21 3.10
N LEU A 138 3.15 3.92 3.46
CA LEU A 138 2.83 3.23 4.72
C LEU A 138 3.34 1.79 4.73
N ALA A 139 3.26 1.07 3.60
CA ALA A 139 3.89 -0.25 3.47
C ALA A 139 5.42 -0.17 3.66
N GLY A 140 6.06 0.84 3.08
CA GLY A 140 7.48 1.14 3.30
C GLY A 140 7.81 1.46 4.77
N ALA A 141 6.96 2.24 5.44
CA ALA A 141 7.14 2.57 6.85
C ALA A 141 7.03 1.35 7.77
N VAL A 142 6.12 0.41 7.48
CA VAL A 142 6.05 -0.89 8.19
C VAL A 142 7.36 -1.66 8.03
N SER A 143 7.88 -1.75 6.81
CA SER A 143 9.17 -2.39 6.52
C SER A 143 10.31 -1.76 7.33
N CYS A 144 10.35 -0.43 7.43
CA CYS A 144 11.30 0.29 8.27
C CYS A 144 11.15 -0.04 9.75
N GLY A 145 9.93 -0.15 10.25
CA GLY A 145 9.66 -0.56 11.63
C GLY A 145 10.25 -1.92 11.94
N ILE A 146 10.10 -2.89 11.03
CA ILE A 146 10.69 -4.23 11.13
C ILE A 146 12.23 -4.14 11.14
N LEU A 147 12.82 -3.36 10.23
CA LEU A 147 14.27 -3.20 10.16
C LEU A 147 14.84 -2.58 11.44
N ARG A 148 14.18 -1.57 11.98
CA ARG A 148 14.57 -0.95 13.26
C ARG A 148 14.43 -1.93 14.44
N HIS A 149 13.42 -2.79 14.42
CA HIS A 149 13.30 -3.86 15.41
C HIS A 149 14.47 -4.85 15.34
N LEU A 150 14.81 -5.30 14.12
CA LEU A 150 15.86 -6.31 13.91
C LEU A 150 17.29 -5.79 14.18
N TYR A 151 17.55 -4.52 13.88
CA TYR A 151 18.92 -3.96 13.92
C TYR A 151 19.11 -2.83 14.95
N GLY A 152 18.04 -2.39 15.61
CA GLY A 152 18.08 -1.29 16.58
C GLY A 152 18.56 0.02 15.96
N GLU A 153 19.34 0.79 16.70
CA GLU A 153 19.99 2.02 16.25
C GLU A 153 21.28 1.77 15.43
N GLY A 154 21.62 0.49 15.21
CA GLY A 154 22.82 0.10 14.47
C GLY A 154 22.65 0.23 12.96
N PRO A 155 23.75 0.07 12.22
CA PRO A 155 23.71 0.09 10.77
C PRO A 155 22.88 -1.09 10.24
N VAL A 156 21.86 -0.81 9.42
CA VAL A 156 21.10 -1.81 8.72
C VAL A 156 21.90 -2.27 7.50
N PRO A 157 22.15 -3.58 7.33
CA PRO A 157 22.84 -4.06 6.14
C PRO A 157 21.97 -3.92 4.90
N ALA A 158 22.60 -3.82 3.74
CA ALA A 158 21.91 -3.86 2.46
C ALA A 158 21.08 -5.14 2.35
N GLN A 159 19.81 -5.01 2.00
CA GLN A 159 18.91 -6.15 1.89
C GLN A 159 17.69 -5.87 1.00
N SER A 160 17.09 -6.94 0.54
CA SER A 160 15.82 -6.89 -0.20
C SER A 160 14.65 -7.25 0.72
N VAL A 161 13.49 -6.64 0.46
CA VAL A 161 12.20 -6.95 1.08
C VAL A 161 11.36 -7.68 0.05
N ALA A 162 10.94 -8.91 0.33
CA ALA A 162 10.01 -9.61 -0.55
C ALA A 162 8.64 -8.93 -0.48
N VAL A 163 8.10 -8.58 -1.61
CA VAL A 163 6.77 -7.97 -1.68
C VAL A 163 5.87 -8.72 -2.65
N ASP A 164 4.61 -8.86 -2.28
CA ASP A 164 3.57 -9.46 -3.10
C ASP A 164 2.29 -8.61 -3.01
N GLY A 165 1.45 -8.72 -4.02
CA GLY A 165 0.12 -8.13 -4.01
C GLY A 165 -0.13 -7.11 -5.10
N SER A 166 -1.35 -7.17 -5.59
CA SER A 166 -1.81 -6.46 -6.80
C SER A 166 -1.65 -4.93 -6.73
N LEU A 167 -1.65 -4.32 -5.54
CA LEU A 167 -1.46 -2.88 -5.41
C LEU A 167 -0.02 -2.50 -5.79
N LEU A 168 0.98 -3.20 -5.24
CA LEU A 168 2.38 -2.91 -5.52
C LEU A 168 2.79 -3.31 -6.93
N GLU A 169 2.15 -4.35 -7.48
CA GLU A 169 2.44 -4.87 -8.82
C GLU A 169 1.82 -4.01 -9.93
N HIS A 170 0.55 -3.61 -9.78
CA HIS A 170 -0.21 -3.04 -10.89
C HIS A 170 -0.39 -1.52 -10.82
N VAL A 171 -0.21 -0.90 -9.65
CA VAL A 171 -0.31 0.55 -9.54
C VAL A 171 1.01 1.19 -9.94
N ARG A 172 0.96 1.98 -11.02
CA ARG A 172 2.16 2.65 -11.58
C ARG A 172 2.91 3.45 -10.51
N GLY A 173 4.16 3.08 -10.28
CA GLY A 173 5.06 3.76 -9.33
C GLY A 173 4.87 3.39 -7.86
N ALA A 174 3.92 2.51 -7.50
CA ALA A 174 3.71 2.13 -6.11
C ALA A 174 4.96 1.49 -5.48
N LEU A 175 5.61 0.58 -6.20
CA LEU A 175 6.84 -0.06 -5.73
C LEU A 175 7.96 0.97 -5.48
N PHE A 176 8.12 1.93 -6.39
CA PHE A 176 9.08 3.02 -6.24
C PHE A 176 8.76 3.92 -5.03
N MET A 177 7.47 4.22 -4.79
CA MET A 177 7.07 5.02 -3.62
C MET A 177 7.28 4.27 -2.30
N MET A 178 7.15 2.96 -2.29
CA MET A 178 7.48 2.11 -1.15
C MET A 178 8.99 2.14 -0.89
N GLU A 179 9.80 1.97 -1.93
CA GLU A 179 11.25 2.03 -1.87
C GLU A 179 11.73 3.39 -1.35
N ASP A 180 11.23 4.49 -1.93
CA ASP A 180 11.57 5.85 -1.52
C ASP A 180 11.29 6.08 -0.03
N ALA A 181 10.14 5.60 0.48
CA ALA A 181 9.81 5.69 1.90
C ALA A 181 10.75 4.85 2.78
N MET A 182 11.13 3.65 2.33
CA MET A 182 12.09 2.81 3.03
C MET A 182 13.48 3.47 3.06
N GLN A 183 13.94 3.99 1.94
CA GLN A 183 15.22 4.68 1.84
C GLN A 183 15.25 5.95 2.69
N ALA A 184 14.19 6.75 2.66
CA ALA A 184 14.09 7.96 3.48
C ALA A 184 14.16 7.64 4.98
N CYS A 185 13.47 6.61 5.43
CA CYS A 185 13.45 6.19 6.82
C CYS A 185 14.81 5.63 7.28
N GLN A 186 15.45 4.77 6.47
CA GLN A 186 16.72 4.14 6.82
C GLN A 186 17.90 5.10 6.79
N ASN A 187 17.85 6.08 5.91
CA ASN A 187 18.95 6.98 5.63
C ASN A 187 18.73 8.39 6.20
N GLU A 188 17.81 8.54 7.16
CA GLU A 188 17.57 9.82 7.84
C GLU A 188 18.88 10.32 8.49
N GLY A 189 19.34 11.50 8.07
CA GLY A 189 20.58 12.09 8.54
C GLY A 189 21.89 11.48 7.96
N VAL A 190 21.80 10.50 7.06
CA VAL A 190 22.94 9.85 6.41
C VAL A 190 23.28 10.53 5.10
N SER A 191 24.58 10.84 4.86
CA SER A 191 25.02 11.39 3.58
C SER A 191 24.81 10.39 2.43
N ARG A 192 24.53 10.87 1.21
CA ARG A 192 24.24 10.02 0.04
C ARG A 192 25.27 8.92 -0.21
N ASP A 193 26.55 9.22 0.00
CA ASP A 193 27.65 8.28 -0.26
C ASP A 193 27.69 7.11 0.75
N ASN A 194 27.00 7.25 1.88
CA ASN A 194 26.94 6.25 2.94
C ASN A 194 25.54 5.59 3.09
N GLN A 195 24.62 5.91 2.20
CA GLN A 195 23.28 5.30 2.23
C GLN A 195 23.34 3.80 1.91
N ILE A 196 22.62 3.04 2.72
CA ILE A 196 22.54 1.60 2.56
C ILE A 196 21.27 1.26 1.78
N PRO A 197 21.36 0.53 0.66
CA PRO A 197 20.20 0.20 -0.14
C PRO A 197 19.30 -0.83 0.60
N VAL A 198 18.02 -0.49 0.69
CA VAL A 198 16.95 -1.42 1.05
C VAL A 198 15.89 -1.33 -0.02
N GLU A 199 15.68 -2.39 -0.75
CA GLU A 199 14.84 -2.38 -1.95
C GLU A 199 13.70 -3.42 -1.86
N PRO A 200 12.48 -3.06 -2.27
CA PRO A 200 11.39 -4.01 -2.40
C PRO A 200 11.55 -4.81 -3.70
N VAL A 201 11.40 -6.12 -3.61
CA VAL A 201 11.48 -7.06 -4.74
C VAL A 201 10.17 -7.79 -4.87
N LEU A 202 9.50 -7.64 -6.02
CA LEU A 202 8.27 -8.36 -6.32
C LEU A 202 8.53 -9.87 -6.41
N VAL A 203 7.74 -10.63 -5.68
CA VAL A 203 7.74 -12.10 -5.68
C VAL A 203 6.39 -12.57 -6.23
N GLN A 204 6.41 -13.25 -7.37
CA GLN A 204 5.18 -13.82 -7.93
C GLN A 204 4.74 -15.05 -7.13
N ASP A 205 3.43 -15.15 -6.90
CA ASP A 205 2.81 -16.28 -6.20
C ASP A 205 3.41 -16.55 -4.79
N GLY A 206 3.92 -15.51 -4.13
CA GLY A 206 4.60 -15.61 -2.83
C GLY A 206 3.80 -16.41 -1.78
N PRO A 207 2.50 -16.11 -1.53
CA PRO A 207 1.69 -16.86 -0.58
C PRO A 207 1.51 -18.34 -0.94
N LEU A 208 1.34 -18.67 -2.24
CA LEU A 208 1.19 -20.04 -2.71
C LEU A 208 2.48 -20.83 -2.53
N VAL A 209 3.61 -20.25 -2.93
CA VAL A 209 4.94 -20.86 -2.76
C VAL A 209 5.26 -21.04 -1.28
N GLY A 210 4.98 -20.03 -0.45
CA GLY A 210 5.18 -20.09 1.00
C GLY A 210 4.35 -21.20 1.66
N ALA A 211 3.08 -21.33 1.28
CA ALA A 211 2.22 -22.40 1.78
C ALA A 211 2.71 -23.80 1.35
N ALA A 212 3.18 -23.95 0.11
CA ALA A 212 3.75 -25.21 -0.38
C ALA A 212 5.02 -25.59 0.38
N ILE A 213 5.92 -24.64 0.66
CA ILE A 213 7.13 -24.87 1.46
C ILE A 213 6.76 -25.28 2.89
N ALA A 214 5.83 -24.56 3.53
CA ALA A 214 5.39 -24.89 4.88
C ALA A 214 4.78 -26.29 4.97
N ALA A 215 3.96 -26.69 3.99
CA ALA A 215 3.38 -28.03 3.92
C ALA A 215 4.45 -29.11 3.72
N ALA A 216 5.49 -28.84 2.94
CA ALA A 216 6.59 -29.78 2.72
C ALA A 216 7.49 -29.95 3.96
N MET A 217 7.61 -28.91 4.80
CA MET A 217 8.40 -28.95 6.05
C MET A 217 7.65 -29.61 7.20
N ALA A 218 6.31 -29.73 7.12
CA ALA A 218 5.47 -30.35 8.15
C ALA A 218 5.42 -31.89 8.07
N GLN A 219 6.08 -32.51 7.09
CA GLN A 219 6.21 -33.97 6.94
C GLN A 219 7.49 -34.46 7.61
#